data_865d1bf8c986ff173852185180d5e964
#
_entry.id   865d1bf8c986ff173852185180d5e964
#
_cell.length_a   1.000
_cell.length_b   1.000
_cell.length_c   1.000
_cell.angle_alpha   90.00
_cell.angle_beta   90.00
_cell.angle_gamma   90.00
#
_symmetry.space_group_name_H-M   'P 1'
#
loop_
_entity.id
_entity.type
_entity.pdbx_description
1 polymer ?
#
loop_
_entity_poly.entity_id
_entity_poly.type
_entity_poly.pdbx_seq_one_letter_code
_entity_poly.pdbx_strand_id
1 'polypeptide(L)'
;MLYQSDDIHLIYAGGTFGSHGTPLSPLPAHEFLPVLQNLLNSRLDSRQVILDNDRIKDSSTLTPADFTHFYELIRTAHQQGARRFVLITGTDTLSFLASFLSHAFADSDLSLVITGSMNPLLVADNPAYHIDDTSDAWHNLSDAINVSQTRQGVFVQFCHQTFWADNTQKIDSLNPNAFYGTHVSHPSLTFPTIRPEPFDIIKHHANTANIKSIFLLPNDTNHIVQELANINDNTTAVILIAYGVGNLPKSDAIIAELDRLHGQNIPVVCTTMCPFHGVSTTYAAGSWQYAHHVWSGGKLSIPAIYGRLLWLAVNNALSSDNW
;
A
#
# COMPACT_ATOMS: atom_id res chain seq x y z
N MET A 1 26.64 -12.97 -0.14
CA MET A 1 26.19 -14.19 -0.88
C MET A 1 25.40 -13.66 -2.06
N LEU A 2 25.69 -14.08 -3.26
CA LEU A 2 24.87 -13.67 -4.40
C LEU A 2 23.66 -14.61 -4.48
N TYR A 3 22.47 -14.06 -4.50
CA TYR A 3 21.24 -14.80 -4.72
C TYR A 3 21.15 -15.30 -6.17
N GLN A 4 20.45 -16.41 -6.38
CA GLN A 4 20.12 -16.88 -7.75
C GLN A 4 18.84 -16.17 -8.21
N SER A 5 18.79 -15.81 -9.49
CA SER A 5 17.64 -15.09 -10.08
C SER A 5 16.33 -15.90 -10.02
N ASP A 6 16.45 -17.24 -9.94
CA ASP A 6 15.30 -18.15 -9.91
C ASP A 6 14.79 -18.46 -8.49
N ASP A 7 15.58 -18.11 -7.46
CA ASP A 7 15.13 -18.24 -6.08
C ASP A 7 13.96 -17.30 -5.80
N ILE A 8 13.00 -17.77 -5.00
CA ILE A 8 11.87 -16.97 -4.56
C ILE A 8 12.18 -16.45 -3.16
N HIS A 9 12.23 -15.14 -3.00
CA HIS A 9 12.53 -14.49 -1.74
C HIS A 9 11.24 -14.11 -1.03
N LEU A 10 10.99 -14.72 0.13
CA LEU A 10 9.81 -14.44 0.94
C LEU A 10 10.15 -13.47 2.07
N ILE A 11 9.27 -12.52 2.29
CA ILE A 11 9.31 -11.58 3.41
C ILE A 11 8.03 -11.78 4.21
N TYR A 12 8.14 -12.21 5.46
CA TYR A 12 7.00 -12.31 6.36
C TYR A 12 6.95 -11.07 7.26
N ALA A 13 5.88 -10.29 7.13
CA ALA A 13 5.67 -9.03 7.86
C ALA A 13 4.56 -9.12 8.91
N GLY A 14 4.02 -10.32 9.19
CA GLY A 14 2.97 -10.52 10.19
C GLY A 14 1.55 -10.57 9.61
N GLY A 15 0.58 -10.12 10.40
CA GLY A 15 -0.83 -10.14 10.06
C GLY A 15 -1.53 -11.46 10.34
N THR A 16 -2.79 -11.58 9.92
CA THR A 16 -3.65 -12.75 10.14
C THR A 16 -3.03 -14.04 9.64
N PHE A 17 -2.24 -13.99 8.56
CA PHE A 17 -1.61 -15.15 7.92
C PHE A 17 -0.88 -16.07 8.90
N GLY A 18 -0.08 -15.50 9.81
CA GLY A 18 0.67 -16.26 10.83
C GLY A 18 0.08 -16.11 12.24
N SER A 19 -1.20 -15.79 12.35
CA SER A 19 -1.88 -15.69 13.64
C SER A 19 -2.42 -17.03 14.12
N HIS A 20 -2.54 -17.19 15.46
CA HIS A 20 -3.04 -18.38 16.12
C HIS A 20 -3.75 -17.99 17.42
N GLY A 21 -4.59 -18.91 17.96
CA GLY A 21 -5.28 -18.73 19.24
C GLY A 21 -6.61 -17.97 19.15
N THR A 22 -7.26 -17.84 20.31
CA THR A 22 -8.53 -17.12 20.47
C THR A 22 -8.45 -16.14 21.64
N PRO A 23 -8.47 -14.79 21.41
CA PRO A 23 -8.49 -14.15 20.09
C PRO A 23 -7.22 -14.39 19.27
N LEU A 24 -7.32 -14.26 17.94
CA LEU A 24 -6.17 -14.41 17.05
C LEU A 24 -5.06 -13.42 17.40
N SER A 25 -3.83 -13.92 17.49
CA SER A 25 -2.63 -13.12 17.72
C SER A 25 -1.48 -13.63 16.85
N PRO A 26 -0.68 -12.76 16.25
CA PRO A 26 0.48 -13.16 15.47
C PRO A 26 1.44 -14.02 16.32
N LEU A 27 1.84 -15.17 15.79
CA LEU A 27 2.90 -15.98 16.40
C LEU A 27 4.25 -15.26 16.31
N PRO A 28 5.12 -15.44 17.30
CA PRO A 28 6.51 -15.01 17.19
C PRO A 28 7.20 -15.61 15.96
N ALA A 29 8.09 -14.87 15.33
CA ALA A 29 8.80 -15.32 14.14
C ALA A 29 9.49 -16.68 14.32
N HIS A 30 10.14 -16.88 15.46
CA HIS A 30 10.88 -18.12 15.77
C HIS A 30 9.98 -19.36 15.91
N GLU A 31 8.67 -19.19 16.12
CA GLU A 31 7.68 -20.27 16.12
C GLU A 31 7.07 -20.47 14.74
N PHE A 32 6.67 -19.37 14.07
CA PHE A 32 5.95 -19.44 12.81
C PHE A 32 6.84 -19.76 11.60
N LEU A 33 8.02 -19.12 11.48
CA LEU A 33 8.85 -19.29 10.28
C LEU A 33 9.33 -20.73 10.03
N PRO A 34 9.69 -21.54 11.06
CA PRO A 34 9.97 -22.95 10.83
C PRO A 34 8.79 -23.76 10.26
N VAL A 35 7.56 -23.46 10.70
CA VAL A 35 6.34 -24.09 10.17
C VAL A 35 6.13 -23.72 8.72
N LEU A 36 6.24 -22.42 8.39
CA LEU A 36 6.16 -21.92 7.03
C LEU A 36 7.23 -22.55 6.13
N GLN A 37 8.49 -22.59 6.56
CA GLN A 37 9.58 -23.19 5.78
C GLN A 37 9.36 -24.68 5.50
N ASN A 38 8.89 -25.44 6.50
CA ASN A 38 8.56 -26.86 6.32
C ASN A 38 7.41 -27.05 5.32
N LEU A 39 6.39 -26.19 5.38
CA LEU A 39 5.27 -26.21 4.44
C LEU A 39 5.75 -25.94 3.00
N LEU A 40 6.56 -24.87 2.81
CA LEU A 40 7.13 -24.53 1.52
C LEU A 40 7.95 -25.69 0.94
N ASN A 41 8.85 -26.27 1.73
CA ASN A 41 9.69 -27.40 1.32
C ASN A 41 8.87 -28.65 0.96
N SER A 42 7.70 -28.84 1.59
CA SER A 42 6.84 -30.00 1.33
C SER A 42 5.92 -29.86 0.13
N ARG A 43 5.63 -28.62 -0.31
CA ARG A 43 4.63 -28.35 -1.35
C ARG A 43 5.19 -27.74 -2.63
N LEU A 44 6.44 -27.28 -2.63
CA LEU A 44 7.04 -26.55 -3.73
C LEU A 44 8.39 -27.16 -4.13
N ASP A 45 8.60 -27.28 -5.45
CA ASP A 45 9.87 -27.76 -6.02
C ASP A 45 10.92 -26.64 -6.18
N SER A 46 10.47 -25.37 -6.23
CA SER A 46 11.35 -24.21 -6.35
C SER A 46 12.00 -23.87 -5.03
N ARG A 47 13.23 -23.36 -5.06
CA ARG A 47 13.94 -22.92 -3.86
C ARG A 47 13.32 -21.62 -3.32
N GLN A 48 12.94 -21.63 -2.06
CA GLN A 48 12.48 -20.46 -1.34
C GLN A 48 13.52 -20.03 -0.30
N VAL A 49 13.75 -18.72 -0.23
CA VAL A 49 14.64 -18.07 0.73
C VAL A 49 13.82 -17.09 1.55
N ILE A 50 13.63 -17.38 2.84
CA ILE A 50 12.98 -16.41 3.74
C ILE A 50 14.03 -15.37 4.11
N LEU A 51 13.77 -14.12 3.76
CA LEU A 51 14.62 -12.99 4.14
C LEU A 51 14.41 -12.65 5.61
N ASP A 52 15.51 -12.37 6.30
CA ASP A 52 15.45 -11.92 7.68
C ASP A 52 14.78 -10.55 7.77
N ASN A 53 13.73 -10.45 8.57
CA ASN A 53 12.92 -9.26 8.74
C ASN A 53 12.52 -9.08 10.21
N ASP A 54 12.90 -7.93 10.79
CA ASP A 54 12.56 -7.56 12.17
C ASP A 54 11.22 -6.80 12.29
N ARG A 55 10.55 -6.50 11.17
CA ARG A 55 9.29 -5.76 11.11
C ARG A 55 8.09 -6.71 10.96
N ILE A 56 7.89 -7.56 11.97
CA ILE A 56 6.74 -8.46 12.05
C ILE A 56 5.72 -7.86 12.99
N LYS A 57 4.62 -7.34 12.42
CA LYS A 57 3.62 -6.55 13.13
C LYS A 57 2.20 -6.84 12.68
N ASP A 58 1.23 -6.40 13.47
CA ASP A 58 -0.11 -6.12 12.96
C ASP A 58 -0.03 -4.98 11.95
N SER A 59 -0.63 -5.17 10.76
CA SER A 59 -0.57 -4.18 9.68
C SER A 59 -1.22 -2.85 10.04
N SER A 60 -2.16 -2.82 10.98
CA SER A 60 -2.75 -1.58 11.52
C SER A 60 -1.72 -0.67 12.20
N THR A 61 -0.56 -1.20 12.57
CA THR A 61 0.52 -0.47 13.24
C THR A 61 1.69 -0.13 12.30
N LEU A 62 1.59 -0.47 11.02
CA LEU A 62 2.63 -0.11 10.04
C LEU A 62 2.67 1.39 9.80
N THR A 63 3.87 1.91 9.67
CA THR A 63 4.18 3.34 9.51
C THR A 63 4.97 3.59 8.22
N PRO A 64 5.15 4.85 7.78
CA PRO A 64 6.05 5.18 6.68
C PRO A 64 7.47 4.63 6.86
N ALA A 65 7.98 4.57 8.10
CA ALA A 65 9.29 3.99 8.40
C ALA A 65 9.32 2.47 8.14
N ASP A 66 8.22 1.75 8.37
CA ASP A 66 8.13 0.33 8.04
C ASP A 66 8.06 0.13 6.51
N PHE A 67 7.36 1.00 5.78
CA PHE A 67 7.29 0.94 4.31
C PHE A 67 8.68 1.12 3.68
N THR A 68 9.46 2.09 4.16
CA THR A 68 10.82 2.30 3.69
C THR A 68 11.78 1.20 4.13
N HIS A 69 11.54 0.53 5.26
CA HIS A 69 12.28 -0.67 5.65
C HIS A 69 12.08 -1.81 4.64
N PHE A 70 10.84 -2.12 4.24
CA PHE A 70 10.57 -3.14 3.21
C PHE A 70 11.17 -2.77 1.85
N TYR A 71 11.11 -1.50 1.48
CA TYR A 71 11.80 -1.01 0.29
C TYR A 71 13.30 -1.33 0.34
N GLU A 72 13.98 -0.98 1.42
CA GLU A 72 15.43 -1.18 1.56
C GLU A 72 15.80 -2.66 1.60
N LEU A 73 15.02 -3.49 2.28
CA LEU A 73 15.23 -4.94 2.35
C LEU A 73 15.18 -5.55 0.94
N ILE A 74 14.14 -5.23 0.17
CA ILE A 74 13.95 -5.72 -1.20
C ILE A 74 15.04 -5.17 -2.12
N ARG A 75 15.32 -3.86 -2.05
CA ARG A 75 16.37 -3.20 -2.85
C ARG A 75 17.73 -3.83 -2.63
N THR A 76 18.10 -4.09 -1.38
CA THR A 76 19.38 -4.71 -1.02
C THR A 76 19.48 -6.14 -1.56
N ALA A 77 18.44 -6.95 -1.40
CA ALA A 77 18.41 -8.30 -1.95
C ALA A 77 18.44 -8.29 -3.50
N HIS A 78 17.73 -7.35 -4.13
CA HIS A 78 17.73 -7.17 -5.58
C HIS A 78 19.13 -6.81 -6.11
N GLN A 79 19.85 -5.92 -5.44
CA GLN A 79 21.26 -5.59 -5.76
C GLN A 79 22.19 -6.80 -5.63
N GLN A 80 21.84 -7.77 -4.79
CA GLN A 80 22.57 -9.03 -4.60
C GLN A 80 22.17 -10.14 -5.59
N GLY A 81 21.28 -9.83 -6.53
CA GLY A 81 20.88 -10.74 -7.61
C GLY A 81 19.47 -11.31 -7.51
N ALA A 82 18.74 -11.09 -6.39
CA ALA A 82 17.35 -11.53 -6.25
C ALA A 82 16.43 -10.82 -7.28
N ARG A 83 15.47 -11.57 -7.83
CA ARG A 83 14.52 -11.04 -8.83
C ARG A 83 13.07 -11.32 -8.51
N ARG A 84 12.77 -12.31 -7.68
CA ARG A 84 11.42 -12.77 -7.36
C ARG A 84 11.16 -12.62 -5.88
N PHE A 85 10.14 -11.84 -5.54
CA PHE A 85 9.80 -11.52 -4.15
C PHE A 85 8.32 -11.78 -3.88
N VAL A 86 8.03 -12.33 -2.70
CA VAL A 86 6.68 -12.40 -2.14
C VAL A 86 6.70 -11.79 -0.75
N LEU A 87 5.91 -10.75 -0.55
CA LEU A 87 5.74 -10.08 0.74
C LEU A 87 4.39 -10.45 1.34
N ILE A 88 4.42 -11.14 2.49
CA ILE A 88 3.23 -11.54 3.24
C ILE A 88 3.00 -10.53 4.35
N THR A 89 1.85 -9.86 4.36
CA THR A 89 1.50 -8.84 5.36
C THR A 89 0.03 -8.90 5.77
N GLY A 90 -0.33 -8.23 6.86
CA GLY A 90 -1.73 -8.08 7.25
C GLY A 90 -2.52 -7.21 6.26
N THR A 91 -3.82 -7.47 6.14
CA THR A 91 -4.67 -6.95 5.06
C THR A 91 -5.09 -5.48 5.22
N ASP A 92 -4.98 -4.88 6.43
CA ASP A 92 -5.53 -3.54 6.68
C ASP A 92 -4.75 -2.43 5.96
N THR A 93 -3.44 -2.53 5.91
CA THR A 93 -2.59 -1.55 5.21
C THR A 93 -1.86 -2.13 3.99
N LEU A 94 -2.19 -3.35 3.58
CA LEU A 94 -1.60 -4.02 2.42
C LEU A 94 -1.63 -3.14 1.17
N SER A 95 -2.78 -2.55 0.84
CA SER A 95 -2.93 -1.70 -0.35
C SER A 95 -2.08 -0.43 -0.29
N PHE A 96 -1.90 0.15 0.88
CA PHE A 96 -1.07 1.34 1.09
C PHE A 96 0.42 1.02 0.85
N LEU A 97 0.90 -0.09 1.46
CA LEU A 97 2.25 -0.57 1.27
C LEU A 97 2.50 -0.99 -0.19
N ALA A 98 1.55 -1.69 -0.80
CA ALA A 98 1.64 -2.14 -2.18
C ALA A 98 1.78 -0.97 -3.16
N SER A 99 0.97 0.07 -2.99
CA SER A 99 1.08 1.28 -3.82
C SER A 99 2.42 2.00 -3.63
N PHE A 100 2.90 2.15 -2.40
CA PHE A 100 4.22 2.73 -2.15
C PHE A 100 5.33 1.94 -2.85
N LEU A 101 5.34 0.61 -2.71
CA LEU A 101 6.36 -0.25 -3.32
C LEU A 101 6.25 -0.28 -4.85
N SER A 102 5.05 -0.13 -5.42
CA SER A 102 4.87 -0.07 -6.88
C SER A 102 5.58 1.13 -7.49
N HIS A 103 5.52 2.29 -6.83
CA HIS A 103 6.26 3.48 -7.25
C HIS A 103 7.77 3.35 -7.02
N ALA A 104 8.16 2.70 -5.92
CA ALA A 104 9.56 2.52 -5.55
C ALA A 104 10.31 1.59 -6.53
N PHE A 105 9.61 0.63 -7.14
CA PHE A 105 10.17 -0.37 -8.05
C PHE A 105 9.63 -0.27 -9.49
N ALA A 106 9.07 0.88 -9.87
CA ALA A 106 8.44 1.06 -11.19
C ALA A 106 9.37 0.73 -12.38
N ASP A 107 10.65 1.05 -12.27
CA ASP A 107 11.65 0.84 -13.34
C ASP A 107 12.56 -0.37 -13.06
N SER A 108 12.23 -1.25 -12.12
CA SER A 108 13.06 -2.41 -11.80
C SER A 108 12.69 -3.64 -12.64
N ASP A 109 13.65 -4.54 -12.79
CA ASP A 109 13.47 -5.83 -13.48
C ASP A 109 13.01 -6.96 -12.54
N LEU A 110 12.52 -6.61 -11.33
CA LEU A 110 12.03 -7.58 -10.36
C LEU A 110 10.55 -7.91 -10.54
N SER A 111 10.14 -9.01 -9.93
CA SER A 111 8.76 -9.34 -9.62
C SER A 111 8.55 -9.25 -8.11
N LEU A 112 7.63 -8.41 -7.66
CA LEU A 112 7.24 -8.29 -6.26
C LEU A 112 5.73 -8.53 -6.15
N VAL A 113 5.35 -9.55 -5.41
CA VAL A 113 3.95 -9.87 -5.16
C VAL A 113 3.63 -9.69 -3.69
N ILE A 114 2.70 -8.81 -3.38
CA ILE A 114 2.23 -8.56 -2.02
C ILE A 114 0.95 -9.37 -1.80
N THR A 115 0.89 -10.10 -0.70
CA THR A 115 -0.24 -10.93 -0.34
C THR A 115 -0.44 -10.97 1.18
N GLY A 116 -1.46 -11.68 1.61
CA GLY A 116 -1.83 -11.94 3.00
C GLY A 116 -3.00 -12.91 3.02
N SER A 117 -3.75 -12.92 4.12
CA SER A 117 -4.97 -13.73 4.19
C SER A 117 -6.02 -13.10 5.11
N MET A 118 -7.28 -13.45 4.88
CA MET A 118 -8.37 -13.10 5.78
C MET A 118 -8.49 -14.11 6.93
N ASN A 119 -8.04 -15.36 6.71
CA ASN A 119 -8.00 -16.41 7.73
C ASN A 119 -6.56 -16.85 7.99
N PRO A 120 -6.23 -17.35 9.20
CA PRO A 120 -4.90 -17.87 9.51
C PRO A 120 -4.52 -19.07 8.65
N LEU A 121 -3.21 -19.24 8.44
CA LEU A 121 -2.66 -20.45 7.81
C LEU A 121 -2.82 -21.69 8.70
N LEU A 122 -2.90 -21.49 10.01
CA LEU A 122 -2.91 -22.54 11.01
C LEU A 122 -4.32 -22.76 11.55
N VAL A 123 -4.66 -24.02 11.84
CA VAL A 123 -5.89 -24.38 12.55
C VAL A 123 -5.89 -23.67 13.91
N ALA A 124 -6.97 -22.95 14.21
CA ALA A 124 -7.12 -22.24 15.48
C ALA A 124 -6.99 -23.20 16.68
N ASP A 125 -6.35 -22.73 17.73
CA ASP A 125 -6.18 -23.44 18.99
C ASP A 125 -5.54 -24.85 18.91
N ASN A 126 -4.83 -25.17 17.81
CA ASN A 126 -4.11 -26.42 17.65
C ASN A 126 -2.64 -26.25 18.06
N PRO A 127 -2.19 -26.85 19.21
CA PRO A 127 -0.84 -26.65 19.74
C PRO A 127 0.26 -27.27 18.86
N ALA A 128 -0.11 -28.12 17.90
CA ALA A 128 0.82 -28.71 16.93
C ALA A 128 0.98 -27.88 15.66
N TYR A 129 0.35 -26.70 15.59
CA TYR A 129 0.40 -25.79 14.45
C TYR A 129 0.06 -26.46 13.10
N HIS A 130 -1.01 -27.27 13.09
CA HIS A 130 -1.47 -27.89 11.86
C HIS A 130 -1.94 -26.85 10.85
N ILE A 131 -1.62 -27.09 9.58
CA ILE A 131 -2.06 -26.24 8.48
C ILE A 131 -3.58 -26.38 8.28
N ASP A 132 -4.27 -25.26 8.13
CA ASP A 132 -5.67 -25.22 7.72
C ASP A 132 -5.75 -25.14 6.20
N ASP A 133 -5.97 -26.27 5.54
CA ASP A 133 -6.11 -26.35 4.08
C ASP A 133 -7.42 -25.71 3.57
N THR A 134 -8.33 -25.31 4.45
CA THR A 134 -9.57 -24.59 4.09
C THR A 134 -9.40 -23.08 4.14
N SER A 135 -8.30 -22.61 4.72
CA SER A 135 -7.96 -21.18 4.78
C SER A 135 -7.57 -20.64 3.40
N ASP A 136 -7.85 -19.36 3.16
CA ASP A 136 -7.37 -18.63 1.99
C ASP A 136 -5.85 -18.41 1.98
N ALA A 137 -5.19 -18.60 3.11
CA ALA A 137 -3.78 -18.28 3.30
C ALA A 137 -2.84 -19.04 2.34
N TRP A 138 -2.96 -20.38 2.28
CA TRP A 138 -2.12 -21.15 1.39
C TRP A 138 -2.39 -20.84 -0.10
N HIS A 139 -3.66 -20.69 -0.48
CA HIS A 139 -4.02 -20.37 -1.86
C HIS A 139 -3.45 -19.01 -2.29
N ASN A 140 -3.60 -17.99 -1.45
CA ASN A 140 -3.05 -16.67 -1.72
C ASN A 140 -1.52 -16.70 -1.86
N LEU A 141 -0.81 -17.44 -0.99
CA LEU A 141 0.64 -17.58 -1.04
C LEU A 141 1.10 -18.35 -2.28
N SER A 142 0.49 -19.50 -2.59
CA SER A 142 0.87 -20.32 -3.74
C SER A 142 0.65 -19.57 -5.06
N ASP A 143 -0.46 -18.85 -5.18
CA ASP A 143 -0.74 -17.99 -6.33
C ASP A 143 0.26 -16.84 -6.44
N ALA A 144 0.63 -16.20 -5.32
CA ALA A 144 1.63 -15.15 -5.30
C ALA A 144 3.01 -15.65 -5.75
N ILE A 145 3.39 -16.85 -5.33
CA ILE A 145 4.62 -17.51 -5.79
C ILE A 145 4.57 -17.73 -7.31
N ASN A 146 3.48 -18.27 -7.84
CA ASN A 146 3.30 -18.48 -9.29
C ASN A 146 3.37 -17.16 -10.07
N VAL A 147 2.73 -16.10 -9.59
CA VAL A 147 2.79 -14.77 -10.23
C VAL A 147 4.21 -14.24 -10.22
N SER A 148 4.96 -14.40 -9.11
CA SER A 148 6.35 -13.95 -9.01
C SER A 148 7.30 -14.62 -10.02
N GLN A 149 6.97 -15.83 -10.47
CA GLN A 149 7.75 -16.58 -11.46
C GLN A 149 7.41 -16.22 -12.91
N THR A 150 6.21 -15.68 -13.14
CA THR A 150 5.65 -15.53 -14.50
C THR A 150 5.48 -14.09 -14.95
N ARG A 151 5.59 -13.11 -14.04
CA ARG A 151 5.37 -11.70 -14.35
C ARG A 151 6.48 -10.83 -13.76
N GLN A 152 6.75 -9.69 -14.40
CA GLN A 152 7.64 -8.64 -13.93
C GLN A 152 6.80 -7.42 -13.53
N GLY A 153 7.13 -6.78 -12.40
CA GLY A 153 6.42 -5.64 -11.86
C GLY A 153 6.00 -5.86 -10.40
N VAL A 154 5.14 -4.99 -9.89
CA VAL A 154 4.64 -5.04 -8.51
C VAL A 154 3.14 -5.33 -8.51
N PHE A 155 2.74 -6.36 -7.79
CA PHE A 155 1.38 -6.89 -7.82
C PHE A 155 0.82 -7.11 -6.42
N VAL A 156 -0.52 -7.08 -6.32
CA VAL A 156 -1.27 -7.67 -5.21
C VAL A 156 -1.94 -8.95 -5.71
N GLN A 157 -1.71 -10.06 -5.01
CA GLN A 157 -2.37 -11.34 -5.28
C GLN A 157 -3.30 -11.67 -4.13
N PHE A 158 -4.59 -11.84 -4.43
CA PHE A 158 -5.59 -12.19 -3.43
C PHE A 158 -6.79 -12.90 -4.05
N CYS A 159 -7.28 -13.98 -3.44
CA CYS A 159 -8.46 -14.73 -3.86
C CYS A 159 -8.43 -15.07 -5.37
N HIS A 160 -7.32 -15.68 -5.85
CA HIS A 160 -7.07 -16.05 -7.26
C HIS A 160 -7.09 -14.88 -8.25
N GLN A 161 -7.02 -13.64 -7.78
CA GLN A 161 -6.97 -12.44 -8.61
C GLN A 161 -5.63 -11.73 -8.44
N THR A 162 -5.08 -11.28 -9.56
CA THR A 162 -3.84 -10.49 -9.59
C THR A 162 -4.15 -9.08 -10.04
N PHE A 163 -3.79 -8.11 -9.22
CA PHE A 163 -3.96 -6.68 -9.47
C PHE A 163 -2.61 -5.98 -9.56
N TRP A 164 -2.55 -4.91 -10.35
CA TRP A 164 -1.44 -3.98 -10.25
C TRP A 164 -1.45 -3.32 -8.87
N ALA A 165 -0.29 -3.29 -8.22
CA ALA A 165 -0.17 -2.76 -6.86
C ALA A 165 -0.38 -1.24 -6.77
N ASP A 166 -0.24 -0.53 -7.90
CA ASP A 166 -0.39 0.91 -8.00
C ASP A 166 -1.81 1.43 -7.70
N ASN A 167 -2.83 0.57 -7.84
CA ASN A 167 -4.22 0.95 -7.59
C ASN A 167 -5.08 -0.22 -7.12
N THR A 168 -4.80 -0.69 -5.91
CA THR A 168 -5.57 -1.74 -5.22
C THR A 168 -6.16 -1.19 -3.93
N GLN A 169 -7.34 -1.68 -3.53
CA GLN A 169 -8.04 -1.29 -2.30
C GLN A 169 -8.74 -2.48 -1.66
N LYS A 170 -8.69 -2.58 -0.32
CA LYS A 170 -9.53 -3.48 0.46
C LYS A 170 -10.96 -2.95 0.46
N ILE A 171 -11.92 -3.77 0.06
CA ILE A 171 -13.34 -3.41 -0.07
C ILE A 171 -14.28 -4.26 0.80
N ASP A 172 -13.76 -5.34 1.39
CA ASP A 172 -14.53 -6.21 2.29
C ASP A 172 -13.70 -6.51 3.54
N SER A 173 -14.34 -6.49 4.70
CA SER A 173 -13.70 -6.71 6.00
C SER A 173 -13.71 -8.17 6.45
N LEU A 174 -14.48 -9.06 5.81
CA LEU A 174 -14.70 -10.45 6.24
C LEU A 174 -14.50 -11.46 5.11
N ASN A 175 -14.94 -11.13 3.88
CA ASN A 175 -14.91 -12.05 2.76
C ASN A 175 -13.46 -12.29 2.28
N PRO A 176 -13.05 -13.53 1.95
CA PRO A 176 -11.76 -13.78 1.30
C PRO A 176 -11.56 -13.01 0.00
N ASN A 177 -12.61 -12.72 -0.78
CA ASN A 177 -12.54 -11.81 -1.93
C ASN A 177 -12.58 -10.34 -1.46
N ALA A 178 -11.55 -9.95 -0.70
CA ALA A 178 -11.52 -8.70 0.05
C ALA A 178 -10.97 -7.50 -0.72
N PHE A 179 -10.34 -7.70 -1.89
CA PHE A 179 -9.63 -6.65 -2.62
C PHE A 179 -10.24 -6.39 -3.99
N TYR A 180 -10.14 -5.13 -4.40
CA TYR A 180 -10.45 -4.65 -5.74
C TYR A 180 -9.32 -3.76 -6.24
N GLY A 181 -9.08 -3.78 -7.55
CA GLY A 181 -8.02 -2.97 -8.15
C GLY A 181 -7.99 -3.08 -9.67
N THR A 182 -6.95 -2.52 -10.28
CA THR A 182 -6.70 -2.67 -11.71
C THR A 182 -6.14 -4.07 -11.97
N HIS A 183 -6.99 -4.96 -12.53
CA HIS A 183 -6.58 -6.33 -12.86
C HIS A 183 -5.46 -6.33 -13.92
N VAL A 184 -4.50 -7.25 -13.81
CA VAL A 184 -3.32 -7.34 -14.71
C VAL A 184 -3.64 -7.65 -16.19
N SER A 185 -4.89 -7.95 -16.53
CA SER A 185 -5.36 -8.00 -17.92
C SER A 185 -5.51 -6.62 -18.57
N HIS A 186 -5.47 -5.56 -17.77
CA HIS A 186 -5.47 -4.16 -18.20
C HIS A 186 -4.09 -3.55 -17.99
N PRO A 187 -3.71 -2.49 -18.72
CA PRO A 187 -2.45 -1.81 -18.46
C PRO A 187 -2.43 -1.18 -17.06
N SER A 188 -1.25 -1.15 -16.43
CA SER A 188 -0.99 -0.39 -15.22
C SER A 188 -1.16 1.11 -15.46
N LEU A 189 -1.31 1.87 -14.39
CA LEU A 189 -1.27 3.32 -14.45
C LEU A 189 0.16 3.81 -14.77
N THR A 190 0.25 4.91 -15.49
CA THR A 190 1.54 5.51 -15.84
C THR A 190 1.74 6.78 -15.01
N PHE A 191 2.87 6.85 -14.32
CA PHE A 191 3.28 8.00 -13.52
C PHE A 191 4.66 8.46 -13.95
N PRO A 192 5.00 9.74 -13.73
CA PRO A 192 6.39 10.19 -13.84
C PRO A 192 7.30 9.36 -12.91
N THR A 193 8.41 8.87 -13.46
CA THR A 193 9.41 8.14 -12.68
C THR A 193 10.21 9.09 -11.80
N ILE A 194 10.37 8.72 -10.54
CA ILE A 194 11.15 9.48 -9.58
C ILE A 194 12.45 8.75 -9.30
N ARG A 195 13.57 9.42 -9.54
CA ARG A 195 14.87 8.89 -9.14
C ARG A 195 14.94 8.86 -7.60
N PRO A 196 15.18 7.70 -6.99
CA PRO A 196 15.26 7.62 -5.53
C PRO A 196 16.42 8.44 -4.96
N GLU A 197 16.15 9.12 -3.86
CA GLU A 197 17.18 9.73 -3.00
C GLU A 197 18.03 8.64 -2.31
N PRO A 198 19.21 8.99 -1.78
CA PRO A 198 19.96 8.11 -0.88
C PRO A 198 19.08 7.61 0.27
N PHE A 199 19.25 6.33 0.64
CA PHE A 199 18.33 5.68 1.60
C PHE A 199 18.25 6.40 2.96
N ASP A 200 19.36 6.99 3.45
CA ASP A 200 19.35 7.73 4.70
C ASP A 200 18.42 8.96 4.64
N ILE A 201 18.33 9.62 3.49
CA ILE A 201 17.39 10.72 3.24
C ILE A 201 15.95 10.20 3.23
N ILE A 202 15.69 9.12 2.47
CA ILE A 202 14.37 8.45 2.42
C ILE A 202 13.91 8.07 3.83
N LYS A 203 14.78 7.44 4.62
CA LYS A 203 14.50 7.03 5.99
C LYS A 203 14.22 8.23 6.91
N HIS A 204 14.99 9.31 6.76
CA HIS A 204 14.78 10.54 7.53
C HIS A 204 13.40 11.12 7.24
N HIS A 205 13.04 11.29 5.97
CA HIS A 205 11.74 11.84 5.58
C HIS A 205 10.58 10.92 5.96
N ALA A 206 10.74 9.60 5.90
CA ALA A 206 9.72 8.66 6.33
C ALA A 206 9.36 8.82 7.82
N ASN A 207 10.34 9.15 8.67
CA ASN A 207 10.09 9.38 10.10
C ASN A 207 9.33 10.69 10.39
N THR A 208 9.34 11.63 9.45
CA THR A 208 8.68 12.93 9.58
C THR A 208 7.44 13.07 8.70
N ALA A 209 7.22 12.13 7.76
CA ALA A 209 6.07 12.16 6.86
C ALA A 209 4.75 12.11 7.64
N ASN A 210 3.88 13.09 7.35
CA ASN A 210 2.58 13.25 8.01
C ASN A 210 1.52 13.57 6.96
N ILE A 211 0.98 12.56 6.32
CA ILE A 211 -0.11 12.70 5.36
C ILE A 211 -1.43 12.61 6.10
N LYS A 212 -2.22 13.69 6.06
CA LYS A 212 -3.52 13.78 6.73
C LYS A 212 -4.65 13.49 5.75
N SER A 213 -5.78 13.03 6.27
CA SER A 213 -7.03 12.92 5.51
C SER A 213 -8.11 13.80 6.14
N ILE A 214 -8.89 14.47 5.28
CA ILE A 214 -10.13 15.15 5.66
C ILE A 214 -11.27 14.44 4.95
N PHE A 215 -12.13 13.80 5.71
CA PHE A 215 -13.32 13.12 5.22
C PHE A 215 -14.52 14.04 5.34
N LEU A 216 -15.09 14.47 4.22
CA LEU A 216 -16.22 15.37 4.25
C LEU A 216 -17.49 14.66 4.71
N LEU A 217 -18.10 15.23 5.75
CA LEU A 217 -19.42 14.88 6.23
C LEU A 217 -20.40 16.03 5.93
N PRO A 218 -21.72 15.79 5.84
CA PRO A 218 -22.72 16.81 5.50
C PRO A 218 -22.97 17.77 6.68
N ASN A 219 -21.91 18.48 7.08
CA ASN A 219 -21.91 19.52 8.10
C ASN A 219 -21.97 20.91 7.45
N ASP A 220 -22.04 21.95 8.28
CA ASP A 220 -21.86 23.34 7.86
C ASP A 220 -20.50 23.53 7.17
N THR A 221 -20.45 24.37 6.14
CA THR A 221 -19.21 24.68 5.39
C THR A 221 -18.10 25.26 6.28
N ASN A 222 -18.45 25.96 7.38
CA ASN A 222 -17.48 26.44 8.36
C ASN A 222 -16.68 25.29 9.02
N HIS A 223 -17.26 24.09 9.12
CA HIS A 223 -16.56 22.94 9.65
C HIS A 223 -15.41 22.53 8.71
N ILE A 224 -15.64 22.54 7.39
CA ILE A 224 -14.60 22.27 6.39
C ILE A 224 -13.48 23.31 6.49
N VAL A 225 -13.83 24.58 6.66
CA VAL A 225 -12.85 25.66 6.87
C VAL A 225 -11.98 25.38 8.10
N GLN A 226 -12.60 25.00 9.21
CA GLN A 226 -11.88 24.68 10.44
C GLN A 226 -10.94 23.46 10.28
N GLU A 227 -11.39 22.41 9.59
CA GLU A 227 -10.55 21.23 9.30
C GLU A 227 -9.32 21.62 8.46
N LEU A 228 -9.52 22.44 7.43
CA LEU A 228 -8.41 22.94 6.60
C LEU A 228 -7.48 23.88 7.41
N ALA A 229 -8.04 24.79 8.22
CA ALA A 229 -7.27 25.72 9.07
C ALA A 229 -6.43 25.01 10.13
N ASN A 230 -6.84 23.81 10.57
CA ASN A 230 -6.07 22.97 11.51
C ASN A 230 -4.87 22.24 10.86
N ILE A 231 -4.73 22.33 9.54
CA ILE A 231 -3.54 21.84 8.85
C ILE A 231 -2.39 22.83 9.08
N ASN A 232 -1.25 22.32 9.53
CA ASN A 232 -0.07 23.10 9.90
C ASN A 232 1.19 22.63 9.16
N ASP A 233 2.29 23.34 9.38
CA ASP A 233 3.60 23.13 8.70
C ASP A 233 4.22 21.74 8.94
N ASN A 234 3.74 20.98 9.92
CA ASN A 234 4.16 19.58 10.14
C ASN A 234 3.39 18.59 9.25
N THR A 235 2.51 19.09 8.37
CA THR A 235 1.72 18.27 7.45
C THR A 235 2.44 18.17 6.10
N THR A 236 2.69 16.96 5.65
CA THR A 236 3.36 16.69 4.37
C THR A 236 2.42 16.87 3.18
N ALA A 237 1.19 16.37 3.30
CA ALA A 237 0.15 16.43 2.27
C ALA A 237 -1.24 16.20 2.89
N VAL A 238 -2.30 16.56 2.18
CA VAL A 238 -3.68 16.33 2.57
C VAL A 238 -4.42 15.52 1.51
N ILE A 239 -5.11 14.46 1.93
CA ILE A 239 -6.07 13.72 1.10
C ILE A 239 -7.47 14.21 1.47
N LEU A 240 -8.11 14.96 0.58
CA LEU A 240 -9.47 15.48 0.76
C LEU A 240 -10.46 14.49 0.15
N ILE A 241 -11.20 13.77 0.99
CA ILE A 241 -12.18 12.76 0.59
C ILE A 241 -13.53 13.46 0.46
N ALA A 242 -13.86 13.86 -0.78
CA ALA A 242 -15.02 14.66 -1.13
C ALA A 242 -16.25 13.83 -1.49
N TYR A 243 -17.38 14.49 -1.79
CA TYR A 243 -18.64 13.82 -2.11
C TYR A 243 -18.68 13.33 -3.56
N GLY A 244 -19.36 12.20 -3.78
CA GLY A 244 -19.66 11.71 -5.11
C GLY A 244 -18.45 11.66 -6.04
N VAL A 245 -18.45 12.48 -7.08
CA VAL A 245 -17.36 12.56 -8.07
C VAL A 245 -16.27 13.58 -7.70
N GLY A 246 -16.10 13.89 -6.43
CA GLY A 246 -15.12 14.90 -5.96
C GLY A 246 -15.75 16.27 -5.70
N ASN A 247 -17.05 16.33 -5.40
CA ASN A 247 -17.74 17.58 -5.13
C ASN A 247 -17.36 18.15 -3.77
N LEU A 248 -16.97 19.43 -3.77
CA LEU A 248 -16.63 20.22 -2.60
C LEU A 248 -17.49 21.48 -2.57
N PRO A 249 -18.14 21.83 -1.45
CA PRO A 249 -18.84 23.11 -1.32
C PRO A 249 -17.89 24.28 -1.59
N LYS A 250 -18.35 25.25 -2.39
CA LYS A 250 -17.56 26.45 -2.73
C LYS A 250 -17.89 27.60 -1.77
N SER A 251 -16.86 28.17 -1.14
CA SER A 251 -16.95 29.43 -0.43
C SER A 251 -15.60 30.16 -0.47
N ASP A 252 -15.60 31.48 -0.31
CA ASP A 252 -14.36 32.28 -0.30
C ASP A 252 -13.43 31.85 0.84
N ALA A 253 -13.99 31.41 1.97
CA ALA A 253 -13.22 30.93 3.11
C ALA A 253 -12.51 29.59 2.82
N ILE A 254 -13.18 28.64 2.13
CA ILE A 254 -12.53 27.38 1.70
C ILE A 254 -11.44 27.67 0.67
N ILE A 255 -11.70 28.58 -0.28
CA ILE A 255 -10.71 29.01 -1.26
C ILE A 255 -9.47 29.59 -0.56
N ALA A 256 -9.66 30.50 0.40
CA ALA A 256 -8.55 31.11 1.14
C ALA A 256 -7.68 30.06 1.87
N GLU A 257 -8.29 29.02 2.44
CA GLU A 257 -7.54 27.94 3.10
C GLU A 257 -6.78 27.06 2.10
N LEU A 258 -7.36 26.74 0.95
CA LEU A 258 -6.67 25.98 -0.11
C LEU A 258 -5.47 26.78 -0.65
N ASP A 259 -5.64 28.06 -0.91
CA ASP A 259 -4.57 28.95 -1.38
C ASP A 259 -3.48 29.13 -0.30
N ARG A 260 -3.85 29.18 0.99
CA ARG A 260 -2.90 29.17 2.12
C ARG A 260 -2.05 27.90 2.14
N LEU A 261 -2.69 26.71 2.03
CA LEU A 261 -1.98 25.43 2.02
C LEU A 261 -1.02 25.33 0.83
N HIS A 262 -1.46 25.79 -0.35
CA HIS A 262 -0.59 25.87 -1.52
C HIS A 262 0.62 26.79 -1.26
N GLY A 263 0.40 27.97 -0.68
CA GLY A 263 1.48 28.90 -0.31
C GLY A 263 2.47 28.34 0.71
N GLN A 264 2.07 27.35 1.50
CA GLN A 264 2.91 26.61 2.45
C GLN A 264 3.55 25.35 1.82
N ASN A 265 3.38 25.10 0.53
CA ASN A 265 3.81 23.90 -0.18
C ASN A 265 3.22 22.61 0.39
N ILE A 266 2.01 22.64 0.93
CA ILE A 266 1.25 21.49 1.39
C ILE A 266 0.25 21.10 0.30
N PRO A 267 0.51 20.07 -0.52
CA PRO A 267 -0.42 19.67 -1.56
C PRO A 267 -1.70 19.08 -0.98
N VAL A 268 -2.83 19.43 -1.59
CA VAL A 268 -4.15 18.87 -1.32
C VAL A 268 -4.58 18.03 -2.51
N VAL A 269 -4.85 16.74 -2.31
CA VAL A 269 -5.34 15.83 -3.34
C VAL A 269 -6.81 15.53 -3.09
N CYS A 270 -7.67 15.88 -4.03
CA CYS A 270 -9.09 15.56 -3.96
C CYS A 270 -9.35 14.15 -4.49
N THR A 271 -10.06 13.37 -3.68
CA THR A 271 -10.56 12.03 -4.03
C THR A 271 -12.01 11.87 -3.58
N THR A 272 -12.56 10.66 -3.70
CA THR A 272 -13.92 10.32 -3.31
C THR A 272 -13.94 9.07 -2.42
N MET A 273 -14.98 8.96 -1.58
CA MET A 273 -15.29 7.74 -0.86
C MET A 273 -15.84 6.62 -1.77
N CYS A 274 -16.27 6.94 -2.98
CA CYS A 274 -16.79 5.95 -3.91
C CYS A 274 -15.65 5.04 -4.40
N PRO A 275 -15.78 3.71 -4.28
CA PRO A 275 -14.69 2.79 -4.61
C PRO A 275 -14.42 2.67 -6.12
N PHE A 276 -15.36 3.15 -6.97
CA PHE A 276 -15.27 3.01 -8.41
C PHE A 276 -15.30 4.37 -9.12
N HIS A 277 -14.61 4.47 -10.26
CA HIS A 277 -14.57 5.59 -11.20
C HIS A 277 -13.82 6.86 -10.73
N GLY A 278 -13.58 7.03 -9.42
CA GLY A 278 -12.81 8.15 -8.87
C GLY A 278 -13.50 9.50 -9.03
N VAL A 279 -12.68 10.58 -9.19
CA VAL A 279 -13.16 11.96 -9.30
C VAL A 279 -13.26 12.41 -10.75
N SER A 280 -14.14 13.41 -11.01
CA SER A 280 -14.39 13.94 -12.34
C SER A 280 -14.66 15.46 -12.28
N THR A 281 -14.24 16.18 -13.32
CA THR A 281 -14.49 17.61 -13.49
C THR A 281 -15.81 17.92 -14.20
N THR A 282 -16.66 16.93 -14.41
CA THR A 282 -17.93 17.08 -15.16
C THR A 282 -18.89 18.07 -14.49
N TYR A 283 -18.88 18.15 -13.16
CA TYR A 283 -19.76 19.03 -12.40
C TYR A 283 -19.02 20.27 -11.89
N ALA A 284 -19.65 21.44 -12.00
CA ALA A 284 -19.10 22.68 -11.48
C ALA A 284 -18.78 22.62 -9.98
N ALA A 285 -19.58 21.88 -9.20
CA ALA A 285 -19.36 21.66 -7.76
C ALA A 285 -18.06 20.90 -7.44
N GLY A 286 -17.49 20.15 -8.38
CA GLY A 286 -16.25 19.40 -8.22
C GLY A 286 -15.06 19.98 -9.01
N SER A 287 -15.31 20.87 -9.99
CA SER A 287 -14.25 21.34 -10.89
C SER A 287 -13.52 22.61 -10.40
N TRP A 288 -14.18 23.47 -9.64
CA TRP A 288 -13.66 24.78 -9.25
C TRP A 288 -12.37 24.70 -8.41
N GLN A 289 -12.23 23.67 -7.55
CA GLN A 289 -11.12 23.51 -6.63
C GLN A 289 -9.77 23.32 -7.32
N TYR A 290 -9.77 22.78 -8.55
CA TYR A 290 -8.54 22.59 -9.31
C TYR A 290 -7.92 23.92 -9.81
N ALA A 291 -8.72 24.99 -9.88
CA ALA A 291 -8.21 26.35 -10.11
C ALA A 291 -7.51 26.95 -8.87
N HIS A 292 -7.64 26.30 -7.70
CA HIS A 292 -7.02 26.66 -6.44
C HIS A 292 -5.99 25.61 -6.00
N HIS A 293 -5.21 25.10 -6.96
CA HIS A 293 -4.04 24.23 -6.76
C HIS A 293 -4.33 22.85 -6.12
N VAL A 294 -5.60 22.44 -6.02
CA VAL A 294 -5.93 21.08 -5.60
C VAL A 294 -5.57 20.08 -6.70
N TRP A 295 -4.89 19.03 -6.36
CA TRP A 295 -4.54 17.97 -7.29
C TRP A 295 -5.70 16.97 -7.44
N SER A 296 -5.89 16.46 -8.65
CA SER A 296 -6.92 15.45 -8.89
C SER A 296 -6.40 14.07 -8.52
N GLY A 297 -7.14 13.33 -7.68
CA GLY A 297 -6.90 11.92 -7.44
C GLY A 297 -7.28 11.02 -8.63
N GLY A 298 -7.98 11.56 -9.64
CA GLY A 298 -8.36 10.81 -10.82
C GLY A 298 -9.14 9.55 -10.46
N LYS A 299 -8.66 8.40 -10.96
CA LYS A 299 -9.23 7.07 -10.67
C LYS A 299 -8.50 6.33 -9.55
N LEU A 300 -7.57 6.99 -8.86
CA LEU A 300 -6.80 6.38 -7.80
C LEU A 300 -7.67 6.11 -6.56
N SER A 301 -7.47 4.96 -5.95
CA SER A 301 -7.98 4.64 -4.64
C SER A 301 -7.28 5.48 -3.55
N ILE A 302 -7.87 5.58 -2.37
CA ILE A 302 -7.23 6.28 -1.24
C ILE A 302 -5.85 5.69 -0.91
N PRO A 303 -5.67 4.36 -0.83
CA PRO A 303 -4.36 3.76 -0.67
C PRO A 303 -3.37 4.11 -1.78
N ALA A 304 -3.83 4.16 -3.03
CA ALA A 304 -3.01 4.54 -4.19
C ALA A 304 -2.49 5.98 -4.09
N ILE A 305 -3.37 6.91 -3.71
CA ILE A 305 -3.02 8.32 -3.48
C ILE A 305 -2.00 8.42 -2.34
N TYR A 306 -2.23 7.73 -1.23
CA TYR A 306 -1.32 7.74 -0.09
C TYR A 306 0.06 7.20 -0.48
N GLY A 307 0.13 6.04 -1.13
CA GLY A 307 1.40 5.43 -1.54
C GLY A 307 2.20 6.33 -2.48
N ARG A 308 1.51 6.98 -3.46
CA ARG A 308 2.14 7.95 -4.35
C ARG A 308 2.65 9.17 -3.61
N LEU A 309 1.82 9.80 -2.77
CA LEU A 309 2.22 10.97 -1.98
C LEU A 309 3.41 10.65 -1.07
N LEU A 310 3.39 9.49 -0.40
CA LEU A 310 4.49 9.09 0.47
C LEU A 310 5.78 8.88 -0.34
N TRP A 311 5.72 8.20 -1.51
CA TRP A 311 6.90 8.00 -2.34
C TRP A 311 7.48 9.33 -2.83
N LEU A 312 6.65 10.28 -3.25
CA LEU A 312 7.08 11.63 -3.62
C LEU A 312 7.71 12.38 -2.43
N ALA A 313 7.06 12.31 -1.27
CA ALA A 313 7.51 12.99 -0.06
C ALA A 313 8.89 12.52 0.40
N VAL A 314 9.10 11.20 0.49
CA VAL A 314 10.39 10.66 0.98
C VAL A 314 11.55 10.91 0.01
N ASN A 315 11.24 11.27 -1.23
CA ASN A 315 12.22 11.59 -2.28
C ASN A 315 12.33 13.09 -2.61
N ASN A 316 11.81 13.98 -1.76
CA ASN A 316 11.79 15.45 -2.02
C ASN A 316 11.17 15.83 -3.38
N ALA A 317 10.22 15.05 -3.86
CA ALA A 317 9.68 15.16 -5.21
C ALA A 317 8.20 15.60 -5.24
N LEU A 318 7.64 16.07 -4.12
CA LEU A 318 6.25 16.56 -4.05
C LEU A 318 6.06 17.78 -4.92
N SER A 319 5.49 17.59 -6.11
CA SER A 319 5.11 18.64 -7.04
C SER A 319 3.97 18.18 -7.93
N SER A 320 3.23 19.13 -8.52
CA SER A 320 2.18 18.83 -9.52
C SER A 320 2.72 18.12 -10.77
N ASP A 321 3.96 18.40 -11.14
CA ASP A 321 4.59 17.80 -12.33
C ASP A 321 4.93 16.33 -12.13
N ASN A 322 5.13 15.93 -10.89
CA ASN A 322 5.42 14.55 -10.50
C ASN A 322 4.17 13.78 -10.06
N TRP A 323 3.02 14.46 -9.93
CA TRP A 323 1.75 13.85 -9.48
C TRP A 323 1.01 13.08 -10.61
#